data_98be63d2e248c299ba87e84801a2e32d
#
_entry.id   98be63d2e248c299ba87e84801a2e32d
#
_cell.length_a   1.000
_cell.length_b   1.000
_cell.length_c   1.000
_cell.angle_alpha   90.00
_cell.angle_beta   90.00
_cell.angle_gamma   90.00
#
_symmetry.space_group_name_H-M   'P 1'
#
loop_
_entity.id
_entity.type
_entity.pdbx_description
1 polymer ?
#
loop_
_entity_poly.entity_id
_entity_poly.type
_entity_poly.pdbx_seq_one_letter_code
_entity_poly.pdbx_strand_id
1 'polypeptide(L)'
;MHTSGFKSFGLKSAHDDKMKITMSLLLAKINPGVIWLLIAIATDVLSTFYSAKGDGLVNKVDQGIALVLYMISFACAAYALKFMQAGILYVLWSGIGVIATALLAKAFLGQNIDFAGWLGIAFITIGLTIIAQFSNIDV
;
A
#
# COMPACT_ATOMS: atom_id res chain seq x y z
N MET A 1 13.01 52.73 -14.54
CA MET A 1 13.61 51.40 -14.74
C MET A 1 13.43 50.62 -13.46
N HIS A 2 12.32 49.91 -13.20
CA HIS A 2 12.19 48.86 -12.15
C HIS A 2 10.82 48.19 -12.22
N THR A 3 10.60 47.28 -13.19
CA THR A 3 9.32 46.54 -13.27
C THR A 3 9.50 45.03 -13.45
N SER A 4 10.72 44.47 -13.36
CA SER A 4 10.97 43.03 -13.61
C SER A 4 10.82 42.14 -12.37
N GLY A 5 10.95 42.68 -11.16
CA GLY A 5 10.89 41.90 -9.92
C GLY A 5 9.45 41.52 -9.48
N PHE A 6 8.47 42.35 -9.80
CA PHE A 6 7.08 42.13 -9.37
C PHE A 6 6.36 41.02 -10.16
N LYS A 7 6.70 40.85 -11.44
CA LYS A 7 6.11 39.78 -12.28
C LYS A 7 6.61 38.37 -11.88
N SER A 8 7.87 38.24 -11.45
CA SER A 8 8.44 36.93 -11.08
C SER A 8 7.91 36.44 -9.75
N PHE A 9 7.61 37.34 -8.81
CA PHE A 9 7.02 36.99 -7.51
C PHE A 9 5.57 36.50 -7.65
N GLY A 10 4.77 37.12 -8.48
CA GLY A 10 3.39 36.70 -8.74
C GLY A 10 3.25 35.36 -9.45
N LEU A 11 4.17 35.05 -10.38
CA LEU A 11 4.18 33.79 -11.10
C LEU A 11 4.57 32.60 -10.21
N LYS A 12 5.50 32.80 -9.27
CA LYS A 12 5.93 31.77 -8.33
C LYS A 12 4.82 31.45 -7.30
N SER A 13 4.14 32.48 -6.81
CA SER A 13 2.98 32.31 -5.92
C SER A 13 1.83 31.59 -6.61
N ALA A 14 1.49 31.96 -7.85
CA ALA A 14 0.41 31.31 -8.61
C ALA A 14 0.73 29.83 -8.95
N HIS A 15 2.00 29.49 -9.16
CA HIS A 15 2.43 28.11 -9.38
C HIS A 15 2.33 27.27 -8.09
N ASP A 16 2.75 27.84 -6.96
CA ASP A 16 2.67 27.18 -5.65
C ASP A 16 1.20 26.96 -5.22
N ASP A 17 0.32 27.92 -5.50
CA ASP A 17 -1.10 27.81 -5.22
C ASP A 17 -1.78 26.75 -6.10
N LYS A 18 -1.46 26.70 -7.39
CA LYS A 18 -1.94 25.64 -8.29
C LYS A 18 -1.46 24.26 -7.84
N MET A 19 -0.20 24.13 -7.44
CA MET A 19 0.35 22.87 -6.97
C MET A 19 -0.34 22.40 -5.68
N LYS A 20 -0.59 23.32 -4.73
CA LYS A 20 -1.33 23.02 -3.49
C LYS A 20 -2.77 22.60 -3.78
N ILE A 21 -3.47 23.29 -4.68
CA ILE A 21 -4.83 22.94 -5.10
C ILE A 21 -4.84 21.57 -5.78
N THR A 22 -3.91 21.31 -6.69
CA THR A 22 -3.81 20.01 -7.36
C THR A 22 -3.50 18.89 -6.37
N MET A 23 -2.58 19.14 -5.42
CA MET A 23 -2.24 18.19 -4.36
C MET A 23 -3.44 17.93 -3.44
N SER A 24 -4.18 18.97 -3.04
CA SER A 24 -5.38 18.83 -2.20
C SER A 24 -6.51 18.08 -2.91
N LEU A 25 -6.68 18.32 -4.22
CA LEU A 25 -7.65 17.59 -5.05
C LEU A 25 -7.26 16.11 -5.25
N LEU A 26 -5.96 15.84 -5.43
CA LEU A 26 -5.44 14.47 -5.48
C LEU A 26 -5.64 13.75 -4.15
N LEU A 27 -5.35 14.41 -3.03
CA LEU A 27 -5.56 13.85 -1.69
C LEU A 27 -7.05 13.67 -1.36
N ALA A 28 -7.91 14.59 -1.80
CA ALA A 28 -9.37 14.47 -1.64
C ALA A 28 -9.96 13.35 -2.51
N LYS A 29 -9.28 12.96 -3.60
CA LYS A 29 -9.69 11.85 -4.46
C LYS A 29 -9.20 10.50 -3.97
N ILE A 30 -8.27 10.45 -3.00
CA ILE A 30 -7.84 9.19 -2.39
C ILE A 30 -8.95 8.75 -1.43
N ASN A 31 -9.63 7.67 -1.78
CA ASN A 31 -10.61 7.03 -0.91
C ASN A 31 -9.94 6.73 0.45
N PRO A 32 -10.49 7.21 1.59
CA PRO A 32 -9.92 6.94 2.91
C PRO A 32 -9.69 5.45 3.17
N GLY A 33 -10.52 4.59 2.59
CA GLY A 33 -10.38 3.14 2.66
C GLY A 33 -9.05 2.64 2.10
N VAL A 34 -8.53 3.26 1.03
CA VAL A 34 -7.24 2.89 0.43
C VAL A 34 -6.09 3.18 1.39
N ILE A 35 -6.14 4.29 2.13
CA ILE A 35 -5.10 4.63 3.12
C ILE A 35 -5.09 3.58 4.23
N TRP A 36 -6.26 3.27 4.79
CA TRP A 36 -6.39 2.25 5.83
C TRP A 36 -5.98 0.86 5.35
N LEU A 37 -6.30 0.54 4.10
CA LEU A 37 -5.88 -0.71 3.47
C LEU A 37 -4.36 -0.79 3.30
N LEU A 38 -3.70 0.29 2.89
CA LEU A 38 -2.24 0.30 2.76
C LEU A 38 -1.55 0.14 4.13
N ILE A 39 -2.08 0.74 5.19
CA ILE A 39 -1.59 0.53 6.55
C ILE A 39 -1.80 -0.93 6.97
N ALA A 40 -2.96 -1.50 6.68
CA ALA A 40 -3.25 -2.90 6.95
C ALA A 40 -2.26 -3.83 6.24
N ILE A 41 -2.02 -3.62 4.94
CA ILE A 41 -1.07 -4.42 4.16
C ILE A 41 0.35 -4.28 4.71
N ALA A 42 0.80 -3.07 5.03
CA ALA A 42 2.14 -2.85 5.57
C ALA A 42 2.35 -3.58 6.90
N THR A 43 1.38 -3.50 7.81
CA THR A 43 1.44 -4.19 9.10
C THR A 43 1.31 -5.70 8.97
N ASP A 44 0.52 -6.21 8.00
CA ASP A 44 0.40 -7.63 7.70
C ASP A 44 1.70 -8.22 7.12
N VAL A 45 2.32 -7.53 6.19
CA VAL A 45 3.62 -7.91 5.60
C VAL A 45 4.72 -7.94 6.67
N LEU A 46 4.73 -6.96 7.58
CA LEU A 46 5.66 -6.96 8.71
C LEU A 46 5.35 -8.09 9.70
N SER A 47 4.09 -8.38 9.98
CA SER A 47 3.68 -9.52 10.79
C SER A 47 4.21 -10.83 10.21
N THR A 48 4.01 -11.05 8.92
CA THR A 48 4.51 -12.22 8.21
C THR A 48 6.04 -12.32 8.27
N PHE A 49 6.74 -11.20 8.13
CA PHE A 49 8.20 -11.13 8.26
C PHE A 49 8.68 -11.56 9.65
N TYR A 50 8.10 -11.00 10.72
CA TYR A 50 8.48 -11.39 12.09
C TYR A 50 8.11 -12.83 12.40
N SER A 51 7.00 -13.32 11.87
CA SER A 51 6.59 -14.71 12.00
C SER A 51 7.60 -15.67 11.33
N ALA A 52 8.07 -15.33 10.13
CA ALA A 52 9.09 -16.08 9.40
C ALA A 52 10.45 -16.02 10.12
N LYS A 53 10.85 -14.86 10.64
CA LYS A 53 12.08 -14.69 11.43
C LYS A 53 12.03 -15.49 12.74
N GLY A 54 10.84 -15.62 13.31
CA GLY A 54 10.62 -16.35 14.55
C GLY A 54 10.61 -17.89 14.40
N ASP A 55 10.93 -18.40 13.22
CA ASP A 55 10.97 -19.84 12.90
C ASP A 55 9.68 -20.57 13.35
N GLY A 56 8.55 -20.09 12.87
CA GLY A 56 7.25 -20.53 13.35
C GLY A 56 7.05 -20.12 14.81
N LEU A 57 6.67 -21.01 15.70
CA LEU A 57 6.39 -20.70 17.11
C LEU A 57 7.60 -20.81 18.04
N VAL A 58 8.82 -20.95 17.50
CA VAL A 58 10.02 -21.19 18.32
C VAL A 58 10.44 -19.94 19.09
N ASN A 59 10.55 -18.80 18.41
CA ASN A 59 10.88 -17.53 19.06
C ASN A 59 9.60 -16.78 19.50
N LYS A 60 9.28 -16.88 20.78
CA LYS A 60 8.06 -16.30 21.35
C LYS A 60 8.00 -14.78 21.26
N VAL A 61 9.15 -14.09 21.26
CA VAL A 61 9.20 -12.62 21.17
C VAL A 61 8.83 -12.17 19.76
N ASP A 62 9.46 -12.74 18.73
CA ASP A 62 9.15 -12.41 17.34
C ASP A 62 7.70 -12.79 17.01
N GLN A 63 7.18 -13.91 17.54
CA GLN A 63 5.77 -14.28 17.38
C GLN A 63 4.82 -13.34 18.10
N GLY A 64 5.18 -12.85 19.27
CA GLY A 64 4.39 -11.82 19.98
C GLY A 64 4.29 -10.52 19.18
N ILE A 65 5.40 -10.07 18.60
CA ILE A 65 5.43 -8.89 17.71
C ILE A 65 4.56 -9.14 16.47
N ALA A 66 4.70 -10.30 15.84
CA ALA A 66 3.90 -10.69 14.67
C ALA A 66 2.40 -10.66 14.98
N LEU A 67 2.00 -11.22 16.13
CA LEU A 67 0.59 -11.23 16.53
C LEU A 67 0.03 -9.82 16.73
N VAL A 68 0.75 -8.94 17.41
CA VAL A 68 0.34 -7.54 17.61
C VAL A 68 0.18 -6.82 16.27
N LEU A 69 1.15 -6.96 15.37
CA LEU A 69 1.09 -6.37 14.03
C LEU A 69 -0.10 -6.90 13.22
N TYR A 70 -0.39 -8.20 13.32
CA TYR A 70 -1.54 -8.80 12.66
C TYR A 70 -2.87 -8.26 13.20
N MET A 71 -2.99 -8.09 14.52
CA MET A 71 -4.18 -7.48 15.13
C MET A 71 -4.40 -6.03 14.66
N ILE A 72 -3.32 -5.25 14.52
CA ILE A 72 -3.37 -3.90 13.97
C ILE A 72 -3.82 -3.95 12.50
N SER A 73 -3.23 -4.84 11.70
CA SER A 73 -3.61 -5.04 10.31
C SER A 73 -5.10 -5.34 10.16
N PHE A 74 -5.60 -6.29 10.94
CA PHE A 74 -7.01 -6.67 10.93
C PHE A 74 -7.93 -5.50 11.28
N ALA A 75 -7.59 -4.72 12.33
CA ALA A 75 -8.36 -3.56 12.74
C ALA A 75 -8.40 -2.47 11.64
N CYS A 76 -7.26 -2.21 10.99
CA CYS A 76 -7.18 -1.26 9.88
C CYS A 76 -7.99 -1.72 8.66
N ALA A 77 -7.93 -3.01 8.33
CA ALA A 77 -8.72 -3.60 7.24
C ALA A 77 -10.22 -3.54 7.54
N ALA A 78 -10.63 -3.88 8.76
CA ALA A 78 -12.02 -3.76 9.19
C ALA A 78 -12.54 -2.31 9.11
N TYR A 79 -11.68 -1.33 9.41
CA TYR A 79 -12.05 0.07 9.26
C TYR A 79 -12.13 0.50 7.79
N ALA A 80 -11.25 -0.02 6.93
CA ALA A 80 -11.27 0.24 5.48
C ALA A 80 -12.59 -0.22 4.83
N LEU A 81 -13.23 -1.27 5.35
CA LEU A 81 -14.54 -1.77 4.89
C LEU A 81 -15.69 -0.76 5.03
N LYS A 82 -15.52 0.34 5.79
CA LYS A 82 -16.49 1.44 5.80
C LYS A 82 -16.49 2.25 4.50
N PHE A 83 -15.45 2.16 3.71
CA PHE A 83 -15.19 3.00 2.55
C PHE A 83 -15.06 2.22 1.25
N MET A 84 -14.99 0.89 1.31
CA MET A 84 -14.86 0.04 0.14
C MET A 84 -15.52 -1.32 0.35
N GLN A 85 -15.87 -1.97 -0.76
CA GLN A 85 -16.49 -3.28 -0.73
C GLN A 85 -15.47 -4.36 -0.31
N ALA A 86 -15.94 -5.37 0.42
CA ALA A 86 -15.11 -6.45 0.93
C ALA A 86 -14.35 -7.21 -0.18
N GLY A 87 -14.97 -7.42 -1.33
CA GLY A 87 -14.34 -8.10 -2.46
C GLY A 87 -13.15 -7.33 -3.00
N ILE A 88 -13.30 -6.01 -3.20
CA ILE A 88 -12.20 -5.15 -3.67
C ILE A 88 -11.09 -5.09 -2.63
N LEU A 89 -11.45 -4.88 -1.36
CA LEU A 89 -10.48 -4.85 -0.27
C LEU A 89 -9.64 -6.12 -0.26
N TYR A 90 -10.29 -7.29 -0.36
CA TYR A 90 -9.58 -8.57 -0.30
C TYR A 90 -8.66 -8.79 -1.51
N VAL A 91 -9.12 -8.45 -2.71
CA VAL A 91 -8.29 -8.55 -3.94
C VAL A 91 -7.06 -7.65 -3.85
N LEU A 92 -7.23 -6.39 -3.45
CA LEU A 92 -6.11 -5.46 -3.29
C LEU A 92 -5.17 -5.89 -2.16
N TRP A 93 -5.71 -6.31 -1.02
CA TRP A 93 -4.92 -6.80 0.11
C TRP A 93 -4.09 -8.02 -0.28
N SER A 94 -4.73 -9.05 -0.84
CA SER A 94 -4.02 -10.27 -1.23
C SER A 94 -3.01 -10.01 -2.35
N GLY A 95 -3.37 -9.28 -3.38
CA GLY A 95 -2.49 -9.01 -4.51
C GLY A 95 -1.26 -8.19 -4.13
N ILE A 96 -1.45 -7.06 -3.48
CA ILE A 96 -0.34 -6.20 -3.03
C ILE A 96 0.45 -6.91 -1.92
N GLY A 97 -0.22 -7.59 -0.99
CA GLY A 97 0.39 -8.32 0.11
C GLY A 97 1.32 -9.43 -0.38
N VAL A 98 0.90 -10.23 -1.36
CA VAL A 98 1.74 -11.30 -1.95
C VAL A 98 3.01 -10.72 -2.56
N ILE A 99 2.88 -9.66 -3.37
CA ILE A 99 4.04 -9.01 -4.01
C ILE A 99 4.99 -8.44 -2.96
N ALA A 100 4.45 -7.69 -1.99
CA ALA A 100 5.24 -7.06 -0.94
C ALA A 100 5.96 -8.10 -0.06
N THR A 101 5.26 -9.17 0.34
CA THR A 101 5.84 -10.25 1.14
C THR A 101 6.93 -10.99 0.37
N ALA A 102 6.72 -11.30 -0.91
CA ALA A 102 7.72 -11.97 -1.74
C ALA A 102 9.00 -11.14 -1.90
N LEU A 103 8.87 -9.83 -2.13
CA LEU A 103 10.01 -8.92 -2.24
C LEU A 103 10.75 -8.79 -0.91
N LEU A 104 10.03 -8.68 0.20
CA LEU A 104 10.61 -8.56 1.54
C LEU A 104 11.31 -9.86 1.96
N ALA A 105 10.71 -11.02 1.68
CA ALA A 105 11.32 -12.31 1.94
C ALA A 105 12.61 -12.51 1.14
N LYS A 106 12.64 -12.10 -0.12
CA LYS A 106 13.85 -12.11 -0.94
C LYS A 106 14.92 -11.18 -0.38
N ALA A 107 14.54 -9.95 -0.01
CA ALA A 107 15.49 -8.93 0.41
C ALA A 107 16.10 -9.18 1.80
N PHE A 108 15.32 -9.69 2.74
CA PHE A 108 15.70 -9.75 4.15
C PHE A 108 15.80 -11.18 4.72
N LEU A 109 15.09 -12.14 4.14
CA LEU A 109 15.14 -13.53 4.58
C LEU A 109 16.02 -14.42 3.68
N GLY A 110 16.65 -13.82 2.64
CA GLY A 110 17.52 -14.55 1.73
C GLY A 110 16.81 -15.60 0.87
N GLN A 111 15.48 -15.53 0.78
CA GLN A 111 14.70 -16.50 0.00
C GLN A 111 14.89 -16.23 -1.50
N ASN A 112 15.17 -17.30 -2.25
CA ASN A 112 15.28 -17.20 -3.71
C ASN A 112 13.91 -17.42 -4.35
N ILE A 113 13.52 -16.48 -5.21
CA ILE A 113 12.34 -16.61 -6.04
C ILE A 113 12.82 -17.11 -7.41
N ASP A 114 12.37 -18.28 -7.81
CA ASP A 114 12.69 -18.89 -9.08
C ASP A 114 11.91 -18.20 -10.24
N PHE A 115 12.18 -18.66 -11.48
CA PHE A 115 11.52 -18.09 -12.66
C PHE A 115 10.00 -18.26 -12.60
N ALA A 116 9.50 -19.38 -12.12
CA ALA A 116 8.07 -19.65 -12.02
C ALA A 116 7.41 -18.71 -10.98
N GLY A 117 8.09 -18.44 -9.87
CA GLY A 117 7.65 -17.46 -8.86
C GLY A 117 7.57 -16.03 -9.44
N TRP A 118 8.58 -15.59 -10.18
CA TRP A 118 8.53 -14.28 -10.85
C TRP A 118 7.42 -14.18 -11.89
N LEU A 119 7.19 -15.25 -12.65
CA LEU A 119 6.10 -15.30 -13.62
C LEU A 119 4.74 -15.22 -12.92
N GLY A 120 4.54 -15.93 -11.81
CA GLY A 120 3.34 -15.87 -11.00
C GLY A 120 3.07 -14.47 -10.45
N ILE A 121 4.09 -13.80 -9.90
CA ILE A 121 4.00 -12.42 -9.42
C ILE A 121 3.60 -11.45 -10.55
N ALA A 122 4.14 -11.64 -11.75
CA ALA A 122 3.78 -10.84 -12.92
C ALA A 122 2.30 -11.01 -13.30
N PHE A 123 1.77 -12.23 -13.30
CA PHE A 123 0.35 -12.48 -13.58
C PHE A 123 -0.57 -11.88 -12.49
N ILE A 124 -0.20 -11.98 -11.20
CA ILE A 124 -0.93 -11.34 -10.11
C ILE A 124 -0.96 -9.83 -10.31
N THR A 125 0.16 -9.22 -10.66
CA THR A 125 0.27 -7.77 -10.89
C THR A 125 -0.61 -7.33 -12.06
N ILE A 126 -0.60 -8.07 -13.17
CA ILE A 126 -1.45 -7.80 -14.32
C ILE A 126 -2.93 -7.93 -13.94
N GLY A 127 -3.32 -9.02 -13.28
CA GLY A 127 -4.69 -9.23 -12.82
C GLY A 127 -5.17 -8.13 -11.89
N LEU A 128 -4.35 -7.72 -10.94
CA LEU A 128 -4.64 -6.62 -10.03
C LEU A 128 -4.86 -5.29 -10.77
N THR A 129 -4.01 -5.00 -11.75
CA THR A 129 -4.11 -3.79 -12.58
C THR A 129 -5.41 -3.78 -13.39
N ILE A 130 -5.80 -4.93 -13.95
CA ILE A 130 -7.06 -5.07 -14.70
C ILE A 130 -8.24 -4.78 -13.78
N ILE A 131 -8.28 -5.36 -12.59
CA ILE A 131 -9.36 -5.13 -11.62
C ILE A 131 -9.38 -3.66 -11.19
N ALA A 132 -8.24 -3.07 -10.89
CA ALA A 132 -8.17 -1.69 -10.43
C ALA A 132 -8.61 -0.65 -11.49
N GLN A 133 -8.43 -0.95 -12.79
CA GLN A 133 -8.72 0.01 -13.86
C GLN A 133 -10.04 -0.26 -14.59
N PHE A 134 -10.43 -1.52 -14.71
CA PHE A 134 -11.54 -1.92 -15.59
C PHE A 134 -12.74 -2.50 -14.83
N SER A 135 -12.61 -2.78 -13.54
CA SER A 135 -13.75 -3.28 -12.76
C SER A 135 -14.63 -2.12 -12.30
N ASN A 136 -15.85 -2.07 -12.82
CA ASN A 136 -16.94 -1.18 -12.35
C ASN A 136 -17.59 -1.77 -11.09
N ILE A 137 -16.79 -2.12 -10.10
CA ILE A 137 -17.32 -2.56 -8.82
C ILE A 137 -17.69 -1.29 -8.07
N ASP A 138 -19.00 -0.96 -8.09
CA ASP A 138 -19.54 0.21 -7.40
C ASP A 138 -19.18 0.17 -5.91
N VAL A 139 -18.70 1.30 -5.43
CA VAL A 139 -18.33 1.53 -4.02
C VAL A 139 -19.57 1.98 -3.25
#